data_81263529ea43445999c7473130efcfa1
#
_entry.id   81263529ea43445999c7473130efcfa1
#
_cell.length_a   1.000
_cell.length_b   1.000
_cell.length_c   1.000
_cell.angle_alpha   90.00
_cell.angle_beta   90.00
_cell.angle_gamma   90.00
#
_symmetry.space_group_name_H-M   'P 1'
#
loop_
_entity.id
_entity.type
_entity.pdbx_description
1 polymer ?
#
loop_
_entity_poly.entity_id
_entity_poly.type
_entity_poly.pdbx_seq_one_letter_code
_entity_poly.pdbx_strand_id
1 'polypeptide(L)'
;MNTRKYLIKNSLVACLVGCCVSLASAGNPPFFTTDAVLNAKGELLMTQKGTRHLDIFSADGKSLLHSFPFDEIPTGLLPDGDKVYVTTFEKTGRLQVLSLESGRVEAAIPTGSGACHPMFGPDKKHIYVCNQFDNSVVEVDPVMRKVVRSVKVLREPKSAVFSKDGKYMFVTNFLPSQRADVDVVAACVSVIEMDGFTKVKDIQLANGSNALRGMCITPDGKYIYAVSYTHLRAHETLSDL
;
A
#
# COMPACT_ATOMS: atom_id res chain seq x y z
N MET A 1 5.30 18.59 22.52
CA MET A 1 4.93 17.47 23.42
C MET A 1 3.70 16.78 22.83
N ASN A 2 3.85 15.93 21.79
CA ASN A 2 2.77 15.05 21.28
C ASN A 2 3.26 13.99 20.26
N THR A 3 4.56 13.77 20.16
CA THR A 3 5.15 12.82 19.19
C THR A 3 5.01 11.35 19.58
N ARG A 4 4.78 11.04 20.85
CA ARG A 4 4.63 9.65 21.35
C ARG A 4 3.29 8.99 20.97
N LYS A 5 2.24 9.75 20.71
CA LYS A 5 0.91 9.19 20.42
C LYS A 5 0.76 8.60 19.01
N TYR A 6 1.52 9.08 18.03
CA TYR A 6 1.43 8.58 16.64
C TYR A 6 2.23 7.30 16.41
N LEU A 7 3.38 7.13 17.07
CA LEU A 7 4.17 5.89 16.97
C LEU A 7 3.45 4.68 17.57
N ILE A 8 2.70 4.90 18.67
CA ILE A 8 1.96 3.82 19.33
C ILE A 8 0.77 3.35 18.50
N LYS A 9 0.08 4.24 17.76
CA LYS A 9 -1.05 3.84 16.91
C LYS A 9 -0.62 2.95 15.75
N ASN A 10 0.49 3.25 15.08
CA ASN A 10 0.98 2.45 13.97
C ASN A 10 1.59 1.11 14.40
N SER A 11 2.22 1.05 15.58
CA SER A 11 2.70 -0.21 16.17
C SER A 11 1.55 -1.11 16.64
N LEU A 12 0.42 -0.54 17.08
CA LEU A 12 -0.76 -1.32 17.48
C LEU A 12 -1.42 -2.00 16.26
N VAL A 13 -1.47 -1.32 15.11
CA VAL A 13 -2.00 -1.91 13.86
C VAL A 13 -1.15 -3.11 13.43
N ALA A 14 0.17 -3.01 13.50
CA ALA A 14 1.07 -4.14 13.18
C ALA A 14 0.90 -5.32 14.15
N CYS A 15 0.65 -5.06 15.44
CA CYS A 15 0.37 -6.12 16.42
C CYS A 15 -1.04 -6.70 16.28
N LEU A 16 -2.06 -5.90 15.95
CA LEU A 16 -3.43 -6.39 15.75
C LEU A 16 -3.54 -7.29 14.53
N VAL A 17 -2.83 -7.00 13.45
CA VAL A 17 -2.77 -7.89 12.27
C VAL A 17 -2.16 -9.25 12.64
N GLY A 18 -1.17 -9.28 13.52
CA GLY A 18 -0.59 -10.54 14.04
C GLY A 18 -1.55 -11.33 14.96
N CYS A 19 -2.39 -10.64 15.74
CA CYS A 19 -3.35 -11.29 16.67
C CYS A 19 -4.63 -11.78 15.98
N CYS A 20 -5.09 -11.12 14.91
CA CYS A 20 -6.30 -11.57 14.18
C CYS A 20 -6.11 -12.91 13.47
N VAL A 21 -4.87 -13.34 13.21
CA VAL A 21 -4.57 -14.68 12.63
C VAL A 21 -4.91 -15.81 13.61
N SER A 22 -4.99 -15.56 14.91
CA SER A 22 -5.28 -16.58 15.93
C SER A 22 -6.76 -16.84 16.22
N LEU A 23 -7.68 -16.07 15.62
CA LEU A 23 -9.13 -16.25 15.77
C LEU A 23 -9.78 -17.13 14.68
N ALA A 24 -8.98 -17.72 13.80
CA ALA A 24 -9.48 -18.68 12.83
C ALA A 24 -9.85 -19.99 13.54
N SER A 25 -11.08 -20.09 14.04
CA SER A 25 -11.68 -21.35 14.48
C SER A 25 -11.82 -22.31 13.30
N ALA A 26 -11.59 -23.60 13.56
CA ALA A 26 -11.70 -24.67 12.58
C ALA A 26 -13.03 -24.60 11.81
N GLY A 27 -12.98 -24.42 10.50
CA GLY A 27 -14.13 -24.41 9.60
C GLY A 27 -14.35 -23.16 8.75
N ASN A 28 -13.72 -22.02 9.08
CA ASN A 28 -13.78 -20.82 8.24
C ASN A 28 -12.67 -20.84 7.16
N PRO A 29 -12.95 -20.34 5.94
CA PRO A 29 -11.88 -20.19 4.95
C PRO A 29 -10.74 -19.36 5.53
N PRO A 30 -9.47 -19.67 5.21
CA PRO A 30 -8.33 -18.98 5.77
C PRO A 30 -8.44 -17.48 5.47
N PHE A 31 -8.42 -16.67 6.52
CA PHE A 31 -8.36 -15.22 6.42
C PHE A 31 -6.97 -14.84 5.89
N PHE A 32 -6.90 -14.39 4.64
CA PHE A 32 -5.70 -13.78 4.09
C PHE A 32 -5.93 -12.27 4.00
N THR A 33 -5.57 -11.58 5.07
CA THR A 33 -5.58 -10.11 5.09
C THR A 33 -4.47 -9.59 4.17
N THR A 34 -4.85 -8.74 3.22
CA THR A 34 -3.91 -8.11 2.28
C THR A 34 -3.53 -6.70 2.72
N ASP A 35 -4.43 -6.00 3.37
CA ASP A 35 -4.19 -4.66 3.92
C ASP A 35 -5.08 -4.40 5.14
N ALA A 36 -4.62 -3.53 6.04
CA ALA A 36 -5.34 -3.14 7.24
C ALA A 36 -5.04 -1.69 7.60
N VAL A 37 -6.07 -0.86 7.73
CA VAL A 37 -5.95 0.56 8.05
C VAL A 37 -7.00 1.00 9.07
N LEU A 38 -6.72 2.07 9.80
CA LEU A 38 -7.71 2.72 10.66
C LEU A 38 -8.35 3.90 9.90
N ASN A 39 -9.68 4.01 9.97
CA ASN A 39 -10.36 5.21 9.51
C ASN A 39 -10.33 6.34 10.55
N ALA A 40 -10.92 7.49 10.23
CA ALA A 40 -10.97 8.64 11.11
C ALA A 40 -11.75 8.40 12.43
N LYS A 41 -12.66 7.42 12.44
CA LYS A 41 -13.43 7.00 13.63
C LYS A 41 -12.63 6.04 14.53
N GLY A 42 -11.43 5.61 14.07
CA GLY A 42 -10.61 4.62 14.75
C GLY A 42 -11.06 3.17 14.51
N GLU A 43 -12.01 2.94 13.62
CA GLU A 43 -12.44 1.61 13.21
C GLU A 43 -11.37 0.95 12.33
N LEU A 44 -11.18 -0.36 12.47
CA LEU A 44 -10.20 -1.14 11.73
C LEU A 44 -10.85 -1.69 10.46
N LEU A 45 -10.35 -1.26 9.31
CA LEU A 45 -10.73 -1.76 7.99
C LEU A 45 -9.70 -2.80 7.54
N MET A 46 -10.17 -3.96 7.08
CA MET A 46 -9.32 -5.06 6.65
C MET A 46 -9.80 -5.65 5.33
N THR A 47 -8.92 -5.79 4.35
CA THR A 47 -9.21 -6.53 3.12
C THR A 47 -8.90 -8.01 3.29
N GLN A 48 -9.85 -8.85 2.90
CA GLN A 48 -9.75 -10.31 2.98
C GLN A 48 -9.68 -10.92 1.58
N LYS A 49 -8.51 -11.46 1.23
CA LYS A 49 -8.30 -12.11 -0.07
C LYS A 49 -9.12 -13.38 -0.23
N GLY A 50 -9.18 -14.21 0.81
CA GLY A 50 -9.82 -15.52 0.73
C GLY A 50 -11.34 -15.44 0.55
N THR A 51 -11.98 -14.51 1.24
CA THR A 51 -13.44 -14.28 1.19
C THR A 51 -13.84 -13.19 0.21
N ARG A 52 -12.88 -12.41 -0.30
CA ARG A 52 -13.10 -11.21 -1.14
C ARG A 52 -13.96 -10.14 -0.47
N HIS A 53 -13.70 -9.87 0.80
CA HIS A 53 -14.45 -8.87 1.56
C HIS A 53 -13.56 -7.74 2.04
N LEU A 54 -14.18 -6.59 2.26
CA LEU A 54 -13.71 -5.55 3.15
C LEU A 54 -14.52 -5.67 4.44
N ASP A 55 -13.82 -5.99 5.53
CA ASP A 55 -14.42 -6.08 6.86
C ASP A 55 -14.06 -4.84 7.67
N ILE A 56 -15.03 -4.30 8.39
CA ILE A 56 -14.86 -3.17 9.31
C ILE A 56 -15.14 -3.63 10.73
N PHE A 57 -14.15 -3.50 11.58
CA PHE A 57 -14.22 -3.84 12.99
C PHE A 57 -14.30 -2.59 13.85
N SER A 58 -14.86 -2.75 15.05
CA SER A 58 -14.85 -1.72 16.09
C SER A 58 -13.42 -1.29 16.43
N ALA A 59 -13.28 -0.09 17.01
CA ALA A 59 -11.97 0.48 17.38
C ALA A 59 -11.15 -0.40 18.35
N ASP A 60 -11.79 -1.26 19.11
CA ASP A 60 -11.14 -2.26 19.97
C ASP A 60 -10.86 -3.59 19.26
N GLY A 61 -11.25 -3.72 17.98
CA GLY A 61 -11.04 -4.90 17.15
C GLY A 61 -11.89 -6.13 17.50
N LYS A 62 -12.86 -6.01 18.42
CA LYS A 62 -13.60 -7.17 18.93
C LYS A 62 -14.89 -7.48 18.17
N SER A 63 -15.51 -6.49 17.56
CA SER A 63 -16.80 -6.63 16.90
C SER A 63 -16.69 -6.33 15.42
N LEU A 64 -17.18 -7.22 14.59
CA LEU A 64 -17.40 -6.95 13.16
C LEU A 64 -18.62 -6.04 13.02
N LEU A 65 -18.40 -4.84 12.49
CA LEU A 65 -19.46 -3.84 12.28
C LEU A 65 -20.13 -3.99 10.91
N HIS A 66 -19.29 -4.12 9.88
CA HIS A 66 -19.74 -4.23 8.49
C HIS A 66 -18.84 -5.19 7.71
N SER A 67 -19.39 -5.82 6.68
CA SER A 67 -18.67 -6.66 5.74
C SER A 67 -19.21 -6.41 4.34
N PHE A 68 -18.34 -5.98 3.42
CA PHE A 68 -18.71 -5.63 2.05
C PHE A 68 -18.05 -6.61 1.08
N PRO A 69 -18.85 -7.36 0.28
CA PRO A 69 -18.29 -8.28 -0.71
C PRO A 69 -17.78 -7.55 -1.94
N PHE A 70 -16.75 -8.11 -2.56
CA PHE A 70 -16.19 -7.69 -3.84
C PHE A 70 -16.19 -8.84 -4.83
N ASP A 71 -16.45 -8.55 -6.10
CA ASP A 71 -16.34 -9.56 -7.17
C ASP A 71 -14.86 -9.91 -7.42
N GLU A 72 -13.96 -8.94 -7.19
CA GLU A 72 -12.51 -9.05 -7.36
C GLU A 72 -11.79 -9.16 -6.02
N ILE A 73 -10.54 -9.63 -6.03
CA ILE A 73 -9.71 -9.74 -4.82
C ILE A 73 -9.28 -8.35 -4.35
N PRO A 74 -9.72 -7.86 -3.18
CA PRO A 74 -9.28 -6.58 -2.66
C PRO A 74 -7.84 -6.68 -2.13
N THR A 75 -7.02 -5.64 -2.36
CA THR A 75 -5.57 -5.66 -2.08
C THR A 75 -5.06 -4.51 -1.25
N GLY A 76 -5.68 -3.35 -1.33
CA GLY A 76 -5.24 -2.16 -0.60
C GLY A 76 -6.40 -1.23 -0.29
N LEU A 77 -6.26 -0.44 0.76
CA LEU A 77 -7.30 0.40 1.34
C LEU A 77 -6.83 1.84 1.52
N LEU A 78 -7.69 2.79 1.17
CA LEU A 78 -7.49 4.20 1.45
C LEU A 78 -8.83 4.82 1.91
N PRO A 79 -9.08 4.92 3.22
CA PRO A 79 -10.30 5.52 3.75
C PRO A 79 -10.30 7.05 3.58
N ASP A 80 -11.46 7.60 3.20
CA ASP A 80 -11.71 9.03 3.01
C ASP A 80 -13.14 9.38 3.43
N GLY A 81 -13.32 9.75 4.69
CA GLY A 81 -14.63 10.05 5.25
C GLY A 81 -15.60 8.86 5.15
N ASP A 82 -16.68 9.05 4.41
CA ASP A 82 -17.70 8.03 4.18
C ASP A 82 -17.41 7.14 2.96
N LYS A 83 -16.23 7.28 2.36
CA LYS A 83 -15.76 6.47 1.24
C LYS A 83 -14.51 5.70 1.59
N VAL A 84 -14.34 4.58 0.91
CA VAL A 84 -13.09 3.82 0.91
C VAL A 84 -12.69 3.55 -0.53
N TYR A 85 -11.47 3.94 -0.88
CA TYR A 85 -10.85 3.52 -2.13
C TYR A 85 -10.21 2.17 -1.92
N VAL A 86 -10.59 1.20 -2.74
CA VAL A 86 -10.12 -0.19 -2.65
C VAL A 86 -9.45 -0.58 -3.95
N THR A 87 -8.19 -0.95 -3.90
CA THR A 87 -7.54 -1.57 -5.06
C THR A 87 -7.89 -3.04 -5.16
N THR A 88 -8.02 -3.56 -6.38
CA THR A 88 -8.36 -4.96 -6.63
C THR A 88 -7.33 -5.63 -7.52
N PHE A 89 -7.11 -6.92 -7.24
CA PHE A 89 -6.07 -7.74 -7.87
C PHE A 89 -6.68 -8.68 -8.91
N GLU A 90 -6.73 -8.19 -10.13
CA GLU A 90 -7.17 -8.96 -11.29
C GLU A 90 -6.25 -8.67 -12.49
N LYS A 91 -6.46 -9.35 -13.61
CA LYS A 91 -5.72 -9.10 -14.86
C LYS A 91 -5.82 -7.62 -15.27
N THR A 92 -6.98 -7.02 -15.04
CA THR A 92 -7.18 -5.57 -15.13
C THR A 92 -7.52 -5.08 -13.73
N GLY A 93 -6.50 -4.72 -12.93
CA GLY A 93 -6.70 -4.17 -11.60
C GLY A 93 -7.41 -2.82 -11.65
N ARG A 94 -8.14 -2.53 -10.59
CA ARG A 94 -8.98 -1.32 -10.49
C ARG A 94 -8.79 -0.63 -9.16
N LEU A 95 -9.07 0.66 -9.15
CA LEU A 95 -9.37 1.43 -7.96
C LEU A 95 -10.90 1.57 -7.87
N GLN A 96 -11.50 0.87 -6.92
CA GLN A 96 -12.95 0.93 -6.67
C GLN A 96 -13.24 1.96 -5.58
N VAL A 97 -14.33 2.70 -5.73
CA VAL A 97 -14.82 3.67 -4.76
C VAL A 97 -16.04 3.07 -4.07
N LEU A 98 -15.88 2.61 -2.84
CA LEU A 98 -16.96 2.06 -2.02
C LEU A 98 -17.55 3.17 -1.14
N SER A 99 -18.86 3.36 -1.18
CA SER A 99 -19.59 4.17 -0.20
C SER A 99 -19.89 3.32 1.03
N LEU A 100 -19.47 3.78 2.21
CA LEU A 100 -19.77 3.11 3.47
C LEU A 100 -21.23 3.27 3.90
N GLU A 101 -21.88 4.34 3.46
CA GLU A 101 -23.28 4.60 3.76
C GLU A 101 -24.20 3.64 2.99
N SER A 102 -24.00 3.54 1.67
CA SER A 102 -24.86 2.71 0.80
C SER A 102 -24.39 1.25 0.70
N GLY A 103 -23.15 0.95 1.08
CA GLY A 103 -22.51 -0.35 0.88
C GLY A 103 -22.25 -0.70 -0.58
N ARG A 104 -22.27 0.27 -1.49
CA ARG A 104 -22.16 0.04 -2.94
C ARG A 104 -20.87 0.63 -3.51
N VAL A 105 -20.34 -0.04 -4.52
CA VAL A 105 -19.27 0.49 -5.35
C VAL A 105 -19.83 1.53 -6.30
N GLU A 106 -19.47 2.80 -6.10
CA GLU A 106 -19.93 3.95 -6.91
C GLU A 106 -19.12 4.14 -8.20
N ALA A 107 -17.88 3.67 -8.22
CA ALA A 107 -17.00 3.73 -9.37
C ALA A 107 -15.95 2.62 -9.33
N ALA A 108 -15.52 2.18 -10.52
CA ALA A 108 -14.42 1.24 -10.69
C ALA A 108 -13.52 1.77 -11.80
N ILE A 109 -12.36 2.27 -11.44
CA ILE A 109 -11.40 2.94 -12.32
C ILE A 109 -10.30 1.95 -12.69
N PRO A 110 -10.17 1.55 -13.96
CA PRO A 110 -9.06 0.69 -14.39
C PRO A 110 -7.73 1.40 -14.16
N THR A 111 -6.78 0.75 -13.46
CA THR A 111 -5.47 1.32 -13.16
C THR A 111 -4.33 0.54 -13.83
N GLY A 112 -4.43 -0.76 -13.86
CA GLY A 112 -3.41 -1.66 -14.38
C GLY A 112 -3.34 -2.98 -13.62
N SER A 113 -2.56 -3.91 -14.12
CA SER A 113 -2.49 -5.28 -13.59
C SER A 113 -1.81 -5.34 -12.22
N GLY A 114 -2.47 -6.01 -11.27
CA GLY A 114 -1.96 -6.17 -9.91
C GLY A 114 -2.01 -4.87 -9.09
N ALA A 115 -3.08 -4.10 -9.21
CA ALA A 115 -3.25 -2.85 -8.47
C ALA A 115 -3.17 -3.08 -6.95
N CYS A 116 -2.40 -2.24 -6.27
CA CYS A 116 -2.20 -2.31 -4.81
C CYS A 116 -1.73 -0.94 -4.26
N HIS A 117 -1.76 -0.82 -2.94
CA HIS A 117 -1.25 0.32 -2.20
C HIS A 117 -1.77 1.67 -2.70
N PRO A 118 -3.09 1.94 -2.61
CA PRO A 118 -3.64 3.24 -2.94
C PRO A 118 -3.25 4.25 -1.86
N MET A 119 -2.81 5.45 -2.26
CA MET A 119 -2.46 6.50 -1.33
C MET A 119 -2.77 7.88 -1.90
N PHE A 120 -3.17 8.82 -1.03
CA PHE A 120 -3.30 10.22 -1.46
C PHE A 120 -1.96 10.84 -1.77
N GLY A 121 -1.94 11.63 -2.82
CA GLY A 121 -0.83 12.53 -3.10
C GLY A 121 -0.68 13.63 -2.05
N PRO A 122 0.43 14.39 -2.11
CA PRO A 122 0.66 15.53 -1.23
C PRO A 122 -0.43 16.60 -1.32
N ASP A 123 -1.08 16.73 -2.47
CA ASP A 123 -2.20 17.64 -2.75
C ASP A 123 -3.54 17.16 -2.16
N LYS A 124 -3.62 15.89 -1.71
CA LYS A 124 -4.83 15.20 -1.23
C LYS A 124 -5.99 15.19 -2.24
N LYS A 125 -5.71 15.42 -3.52
CA LYS A 125 -6.70 15.41 -4.61
C LYS A 125 -6.55 14.20 -5.49
N HIS A 126 -5.31 13.80 -5.77
CA HIS A 126 -5.01 12.65 -6.60
C HIS A 126 -4.66 11.43 -5.75
N ILE A 127 -4.92 10.27 -6.31
CA ILE A 127 -4.61 8.99 -5.70
C ILE A 127 -3.56 8.29 -6.56
N TYR A 128 -2.52 7.77 -5.89
CA TYR A 128 -1.46 7.01 -6.54
C TYR A 128 -1.65 5.54 -6.25
N VAL A 129 -1.47 4.70 -7.28
CA VAL A 129 -1.67 3.25 -7.20
C VAL A 129 -0.47 2.55 -7.81
N CYS A 130 0.09 1.58 -7.10
CA CYS A 130 1.10 0.68 -7.63
C CYS A 130 0.42 -0.43 -8.44
N ASN A 131 0.89 -0.67 -9.68
CA ASN A 131 0.46 -1.78 -10.53
C ASN A 131 1.58 -2.81 -10.58
N GLN A 132 1.48 -3.84 -9.74
CA GLN A 132 2.55 -4.79 -9.48
C GLN A 132 3.05 -5.46 -10.75
N PHE A 133 2.14 -5.97 -11.59
CA PHE A 133 2.51 -6.74 -12.78
C PHE A 133 2.76 -5.89 -14.01
N ASP A 134 2.33 -4.64 -14.01
CA ASP A 134 2.65 -3.69 -15.07
C ASP A 134 3.96 -2.93 -14.80
N ASN A 135 4.60 -3.16 -13.65
CA ASN A 135 5.81 -2.44 -13.25
C ASN A 135 5.63 -0.92 -13.38
N SER A 136 4.54 -0.40 -12.84
CA SER A 136 4.20 1.01 -12.98
C SER A 136 3.54 1.56 -11.72
N VAL A 137 3.59 2.88 -11.57
CA VAL A 137 2.76 3.65 -10.67
C VAL A 137 1.91 4.57 -11.51
N VAL A 138 0.62 4.67 -11.18
CA VAL A 138 -0.32 5.56 -11.85
C VAL A 138 -0.86 6.60 -10.89
N GLU A 139 -1.13 7.77 -11.44
CA GLU A 139 -1.87 8.84 -10.79
C GLU A 139 -3.31 8.82 -11.29
N VAL A 140 -4.24 8.79 -10.36
CA VAL A 140 -5.68 8.71 -10.61
C VAL A 140 -6.34 9.99 -10.14
N ASP A 141 -7.14 10.61 -10.98
CA ASP A 141 -8.10 11.63 -10.58
C ASP A 141 -9.42 10.93 -10.19
N PRO A 142 -9.78 10.89 -8.90
CA PRO A 142 -10.98 10.19 -8.44
C PRO A 142 -12.27 10.92 -8.82
N VAL A 143 -12.23 12.23 -9.09
CA VAL A 143 -13.39 13.02 -9.52
C VAL A 143 -13.67 12.78 -11.00
N MET A 144 -12.62 12.86 -11.83
CA MET A 144 -12.72 12.55 -13.26
C MET A 144 -12.81 11.04 -13.54
N ARG A 145 -12.59 10.19 -12.54
CA ARG A 145 -12.64 8.73 -12.60
C ARG A 145 -11.73 8.13 -13.67
N LYS A 146 -10.50 8.64 -13.75
CA LYS A 146 -9.52 8.19 -14.76
C LYS A 146 -8.08 8.27 -14.26
N VAL A 147 -7.23 7.46 -14.88
CA VAL A 147 -5.77 7.61 -14.79
C VAL A 147 -5.36 8.84 -15.59
N VAL A 148 -4.58 9.74 -14.98
CA VAL A 148 -4.10 10.97 -15.61
C VAL A 148 -2.63 10.89 -16.01
N ARG A 149 -1.79 10.20 -15.24
CA ARG A 149 -0.38 9.97 -15.54
C ARG A 149 0.05 8.55 -15.14
N SER A 150 1.11 8.05 -15.78
CA SER A 150 1.70 6.76 -15.48
C SER A 150 3.22 6.84 -15.62
N VAL A 151 3.95 6.20 -14.71
CA VAL A 151 5.41 6.08 -14.76
C VAL A 151 5.83 4.63 -14.57
N LYS A 152 6.80 4.19 -15.37
CA LYS A 152 7.40 2.86 -15.22
C LYS A 152 8.46 2.87 -14.12
N VAL A 153 8.43 1.84 -13.31
CA VAL A 153 9.41 1.54 -12.25
C VAL A 153 10.06 0.18 -12.48
N LEU A 154 10.80 -0.31 -11.51
CA LEU A 154 11.38 -1.65 -11.59
C LEU A 154 10.33 -2.74 -11.29
N ARG A 155 10.81 -3.97 -11.02
CA ARG A 155 9.94 -5.16 -10.92
C ARG A 155 9.04 -5.13 -9.70
N GLU A 156 7.75 -5.23 -9.96
CA GLU A 156 6.70 -5.44 -8.97
C GLU A 156 6.63 -4.38 -7.86
N PRO A 157 6.26 -3.12 -8.17
CA PRO A 157 6.05 -2.10 -7.16
C PRO A 157 4.99 -2.53 -6.14
N LYS A 158 5.28 -2.34 -4.84
CA LYS A 158 4.42 -2.82 -3.74
C LYS A 158 3.95 -1.74 -2.79
N SER A 159 4.81 -0.77 -2.50
CA SER A 159 4.52 0.30 -1.54
C SER A 159 5.22 1.57 -1.99
N ALA A 160 4.67 2.70 -1.61
CA ALA A 160 5.29 3.98 -1.88
C ALA A 160 5.09 4.95 -0.71
N VAL A 161 5.96 5.94 -0.63
CA VAL A 161 5.83 7.07 0.30
C VAL A 161 6.30 8.35 -0.39
N PHE A 162 5.78 9.50 0.04
CA PHE A 162 6.24 10.79 -0.46
C PHE A 162 7.31 11.39 0.44
N SER A 163 8.24 12.14 -0.15
CA SER A 163 9.09 13.05 0.61
C SER A 163 8.24 14.08 1.36
N LYS A 164 8.77 14.63 2.44
CA LYS A 164 8.05 15.58 3.29
C LYS A 164 7.61 16.85 2.54
N ASP A 165 8.40 17.29 1.58
CA ASP A 165 8.11 18.43 0.71
C ASP A 165 7.21 18.09 -0.50
N GLY A 166 6.87 16.81 -0.66
CA GLY A 166 6.04 16.32 -1.76
C GLY A 166 6.71 16.28 -3.13
N LYS A 167 8.01 16.58 -3.22
CA LYS A 167 8.73 16.64 -4.52
C LYS A 167 9.06 15.28 -5.08
N TYR A 168 9.24 14.29 -4.22
CA TYR A 168 9.62 12.94 -4.61
C TYR A 168 8.66 11.90 -4.06
N MET A 169 8.50 10.82 -4.81
CA MET A 169 7.86 9.59 -4.36
C MET A 169 8.90 8.47 -4.42
N PHE A 170 8.99 7.71 -3.35
CA PHE A 170 9.83 6.53 -3.24
C PHE A 170 8.97 5.29 -3.36
N VAL A 171 9.36 4.35 -4.22
CA VAL A 171 8.57 3.14 -4.53
C VAL A 171 9.41 1.90 -4.27
N THR A 172 8.94 1.00 -3.39
CA THR A 172 9.58 -0.31 -3.22
C THR A 172 9.28 -1.20 -4.41
N ASN A 173 10.33 -1.82 -4.97
CA ASN A 173 10.19 -2.86 -5.97
C ASN A 173 10.37 -4.23 -5.28
N PHE A 174 9.39 -5.11 -5.41
CA PHE A 174 9.34 -6.37 -4.67
C PHE A 174 10.48 -7.31 -5.03
N LEU A 175 10.80 -7.41 -6.33
CA LEU A 175 11.85 -8.30 -6.83
C LEU A 175 13.07 -7.52 -7.34
N PRO A 176 14.27 -8.10 -7.19
CA PRO A 176 15.47 -7.62 -7.89
C PRO A 176 15.25 -7.60 -9.40
N SER A 177 15.83 -6.62 -10.07
CA SER A 177 15.80 -6.50 -11.54
C SER A 177 17.12 -6.89 -12.21
N GLN A 178 18.18 -7.12 -11.42
CA GLN A 178 19.48 -7.56 -11.92
C GLN A 178 19.43 -9.04 -12.36
N ARG A 179 20.36 -9.42 -13.20
CA ARG A 179 20.60 -10.81 -13.57
C ARG A 179 21.14 -11.57 -12.34
N ALA A 180 20.82 -12.85 -12.26
CA ALA A 180 21.25 -13.70 -11.14
C ALA A 180 22.76 -14.02 -11.12
N ASP A 181 23.46 -13.76 -12.24
CA ASP A 181 24.88 -14.03 -12.44
C ASP A 181 25.81 -12.85 -12.14
N VAL A 182 25.29 -11.76 -11.56
CA VAL A 182 26.09 -10.61 -11.12
C VAL A 182 26.41 -10.71 -9.62
N ASP A 183 27.52 -10.04 -9.21
CA ASP A 183 28.00 -10.10 -7.82
C ASP A 183 27.02 -9.52 -6.80
N VAL A 184 26.20 -8.57 -7.20
CA VAL A 184 25.21 -7.94 -6.33
C VAL A 184 23.82 -8.04 -6.94
N VAL A 185 22.98 -8.82 -6.30
CA VAL A 185 21.55 -8.95 -6.63
C VAL A 185 20.74 -8.41 -5.46
N ALA A 186 20.07 -7.30 -5.66
CA ALA A 186 19.30 -6.65 -4.61
C ALA A 186 18.05 -5.94 -5.16
N ALA A 187 17.00 -5.95 -4.37
CA ALA A 187 15.85 -5.11 -4.64
C ALA A 187 16.23 -3.62 -4.53
N CYS A 188 15.49 -2.79 -5.24
CA CYS A 188 15.73 -1.36 -5.34
C CYS A 188 14.50 -0.57 -4.89
N VAL A 189 14.74 0.66 -4.47
CA VAL A 189 13.72 1.69 -4.31
C VAL A 189 13.82 2.64 -5.50
N SER A 190 12.74 2.75 -6.29
CA SER A 190 12.66 3.72 -7.38
C SER A 190 12.28 5.09 -6.84
N VAL A 191 12.93 6.13 -7.33
CA VAL A 191 12.67 7.53 -6.99
C VAL A 191 12.00 8.21 -8.18
N ILE A 192 10.80 8.75 -7.94
CA ILE A 192 9.99 9.46 -8.93
C ILE A 192 9.95 10.94 -8.52
N GLU A 193 10.32 11.80 -9.44
CA GLU A 193 10.15 13.24 -9.31
C GLU A 193 8.70 13.57 -9.67
N MET A 194 8.01 14.35 -8.81
CA MET A 194 6.56 14.49 -8.88
C MET A 194 6.07 15.53 -9.88
N ASP A 195 6.85 16.57 -10.15
CA ASP A 195 6.46 17.62 -11.11
C ASP A 195 6.31 17.02 -12.53
N GLY A 196 7.37 16.42 -13.05
CA GLY A 196 7.35 15.71 -14.33
C GLY A 196 6.74 14.32 -14.28
N PHE A 197 6.46 13.77 -13.11
CA PHE A 197 6.08 12.39 -12.86
C PHE A 197 6.98 11.38 -13.58
N THR A 198 8.28 11.54 -13.38
CA THR A 198 9.32 10.76 -14.05
C THR A 198 10.22 10.06 -13.05
N LYS A 199 10.64 8.83 -13.39
CA LYS A 199 11.63 8.11 -12.58
C LYS A 199 13.01 8.71 -12.81
N VAL A 200 13.63 9.24 -11.73
CA VAL A 200 14.93 9.92 -11.79
C VAL A 200 16.09 9.05 -11.30
N LYS A 201 15.81 8.08 -10.43
CA LYS A 201 16.86 7.23 -9.84
C LYS A 201 16.28 5.90 -9.35
N ASP A 202 17.14 4.89 -9.27
CA ASP A 202 16.88 3.67 -8.52
C ASP A 202 17.96 3.53 -7.45
N ILE A 203 17.56 3.34 -6.20
CA ILE A 203 18.44 3.16 -5.06
C ILE A 203 18.52 1.68 -4.78
N GLN A 204 19.70 1.11 -5.00
CA GLN A 204 19.98 -0.29 -4.75
C GLN A 204 20.20 -0.51 -3.25
N LEU A 205 19.57 -1.53 -2.70
CA LEU A 205 19.76 -1.93 -1.31
C LEU A 205 20.97 -2.88 -1.17
N ALA A 206 21.23 -3.33 0.06
CA ALA A 206 22.29 -4.28 0.33
C ALA A 206 22.09 -5.58 -0.43
N ASN A 207 23.20 -6.22 -0.82
CA ASN A 207 23.18 -7.51 -1.52
C ASN A 207 22.31 -8.54 -0.79
N GLY A 208 21.51 -9.29 -1.53
CA GLY A 208 20.55 -10.27 -1.00
C GLY A 208 19.22 -9.67 -0.52
N SER A 209 19.04 -8.35 -0.55
CA SER A 209 17.73 -7.73 -0.28
C SER A 209 16.73 -8.14 -1.34
N ASN A 210 15.58 -8.65 -0.89
CA ASN A 210 14.53 -9.17 -1.77
C ASN A 210 13.16 -8.99 -1.13
N ALA A 211 12.10 -9.13 -1.91
CA ALA A 211 10.72 -9.12 -1.45
C ALA A 211 10.37 -7.88 -0.60
N LEU A 212 10.69 -6.67 -1.09
CA LEU A 212 10.33 -5.42 -0.40
C LEU A 212 8.80 -5.27 -0.35
N ARG A 213 8.23 -5.19 0.86
CA ARG A 213 6.77 -5.16 1.04
C ARG A 213 6.25 -3.81 1.48
N GLY A 214 6.88 -3.24 2.47
CA GLY A 214 6.43 -1.99 3.09
C GLY A 214 7.55 -0.98 3.20
N MET A 215 7.16 0.28 3.25
CA MET A 215 8.07 1.40 3.44
C MET A 215 7.41 2.48 4.27
N CYS A 216 8.18 3.16 5.10
CA CYS A 216 7.74 4.37 5.79
C CYS A 216 8.86 5.41 5.79
N ILE A 217 8.47 6.67 5.95
CA ILE A 217 9.40 7.80 6.11
C ILE A 217 9.31 8.34 7.53
N THR A 218 10.43 8.79 8.09
CA THR A 218 10.44 9.41 9.41
C THR A 218 9.68 10.74 9.41
N PRO A 219 9.13 11.17 10.55
CA PRO A 219 8.39 12.43 10.64
C PRO A 219 9.22 13.67 10.27
N ASP A 220 10.54 13.61 10.45
CA ASP A 220 11.47 14.67 10.04
C ASP A 220 11.84 14.61 8.56
N GLY A 221 11.48 13.51 7.87
CA GLY A 221 11.73 13.31 6.44
C GLY A 221 13.14 12.89 6.10
N LYS A 222 14.01 12.60 7.11
CA LYS A 222 15.43 12.31 6.88
C LYS A 222 15.72 10.87 6.50
N TYR A 223 14.88 9.93 6.96
CA TYR A 223 15.12 8.51 6.77
C TYR A 223 13.91 7.82 6.18
N ILE A 224 14.17 6.84 5.33
CA ILE A 224 13.18 5.92 4.78
C ILE A 224 13.55 4.52 5.25
N TYR A 225 12.57 3.81 5.81
CA TYR A 225 12.71 2.41 6.20
C TYR A 225 11.94 1.54 5.22
N ALA A 226 12.62 0.59 4.61
CA ALA A 226 12.01 -0.42 3.75
C ALA A 226 12.19 -1.81 4.37
N VAL A 227 11.13 -2.63 4.32
CA VAL A 227 11.13 -3.97 4.90
C VAL A 227 11.43 -5.00 3.82
N SER A 228 12.51 -5.76 3.99
CA SER A 228 12.89 -6.91 3.17
C SER A 228 12.56 -8.21 3.89
N TYR A 229 12.00 -9.19 3.16
CA TYR A 229 11.54 -10.45 3.73
C TYR A 229 12.68 -11.46 3.99
N THR A 230 13.77 -11.40 3.24
CA THR A 230 14.80 -12.45 3.21
C THR A 230 15.62 -12.61 4.49
N HIS A 231 15.64 -11.59 5.39
CA HIS A 231 16.46 -11.65 6.59
C HIS A 231 15.82 -11.13 7.87
N LEU A 232 14.51 -10.82 7.89
CA LEU A 232 13.83 -10.22 9.05
C LEU A 232 14.57 -8.98 9.62
N ARG A 233 15.33 -8.28 8.78
CA ARG A 233 16.03 -7.05 9.15
C ARG A 233 15.37 -5.87 8.46
N ALA A 234 14.98 -4.88 9.25
CA ALA A 234 14.75 -3.55 8.73
C ALA A 234 16.11 -3.02 8.24
N HIS A 235 16.27 -2.84 6.95
CA HIS A 235 17.47 -2.19 6.43
C HIS A 235 17.26 -0.67 6.45
N GLU A 236 18.03 -0.03 7.27
CA GLU A 236 18.27 1.41 7.25
C GLU A 236 19.04 1.71 5.96
N THR A 237 18.86 2.76 5.33
CA THR A 237 19.01 4.20 5.49
C THR A 237 19.23 4.81 4.13
N LEU A 238 18.50 5.84 3.81
CA LEU A 238 18.87 6.81 2.80
C LEU A 238 19.25 8.08 3.54
N SER A 239 20.53 8.17 3.94
CA SER A 239 21.03 9.36 4.65
C SER A 239 21.51 10.48 3.74
N ASP A 240 21.49 10.27 2.40
CA ASP A 240 22.06 11.22 1.43
C ASP A 240 21.00 11.55 0.35
N LEU A 241 20.00 12.32 0.76
CA LEU A 241 19.14 13.09 -0.14
C LEU A 241 19.40 14.57 0.00
#